data_ad811960995ab3af217e0447e3a3af11
#
_entry.id   ad811960995ab3af217e0447e3a3af11
#
_cell.length_a   1.000
_cell.length_b   1.000
_cell.length_c   1.000
_cell.angle_alpha   90.00
_cell.angle_beta   90.00
_cell.angle_gamma   90.00
#
_symmetry.space_group_name_H-M   'P 1'
#
loop_
_entity.id
_entity.type
_entity.pdbx_description
1 polymer ?
#
loop_
_entity_poly.entity_id
_entity_poly.type
_entity_poly.pdbx_seq_one_letter_code
_entity_poly.pdbx_strand_id
1 'polypeptide(L)'
;METKKITTFNKMTKAIIVVIAVIATFILSGCSCNLIPENKPYYVYTIDLGNSFQTVSKVQIVSQDLSEEERQRLGDDMRAILEELDLEFNAVERIGGEKSTLMKVNEKAGIEPVSVSGEFIYVLEKALEVASISKVDGVALFDPTIAPVWQAWDFPELIFITYEGPVPVEYLPTREELESLLPLVNYEKVVLDKANNKVFLTEVGMALDLGSIVKGYAADKIKEYLVSQNIDRAIIDIGANILLLGNYVNTNGENIDWPLYVRTPSKNYLTGDLNKLGKVLGNKDKTVVTSGDYEKYIIDEDGNHYHHILDPRTGYPIANGLVSVSIITDESILGDAYSTMVFALGLEKGMEFIEETNNTEAVFVLKEGKNYKVYVSSGLENKFE
;
A
#
# COMPACT_ATOMS: atom_id res chain seq x y z
N MET A 1 37.06 69.64 59.20
CA MET A 1 36.00 69.61 58.15
C MET A 1 36.19 68.54 57.15
N GLU A 2 37.23 67.72 57.21
CA GLU A 2 37.55 66.61 56.22
C GLU A 2 36.90 65.23 56.51
N THR A 3 36.63 64.89 57.74
CA THR A 3 36.10 63.59 58.11
C THR A 3 34.58 63.37 57.74
N LYS A 4 33.82 64.42 57.51
CA LYS A 4 32.42 64.29 57.07
C LYS A 4 32.24 64.05 55.60
N LYS A 5 33.18 64.41 54.74
CA LYS A 5 33.08 64.18 53.28
C LYS A 5 33.42 62.74 52.89
N ILE A 6 34.32 62.11 53.62
CA ILE A 6 34.76 60.70 53.31
C ILE A 6 33.64 59.72 53.66
N THR A 7 32.87 59.96 54.76
CA THR A 7 31.75 59.09 55.19
C THR A 7 30.57 59.20 54.26
N THR A 8 30.33 60.38 53.65
CA THR A 8 29.22 60.56 52.72
C THR A 8 29.53 59.93 51.34
N PHE A 9 30.77 59.99 50.87
CA PHE A 9 31.21 59.34 49.63
C PHE A 9 31.14 57.82 49.74
N ASN A 10 31.55 57.21 50.85
CA ASN A 10 31.46 55.78 51.09
C ASN A 10 30.01 55.28 51.21
N LYS A 11 29.07 56.08 51.70
CA LYS A 11 27.64 55.73 51.72
C LYS A 11 26.99 55.82 50.35
N MET A 12 27.35 56.78 49.54
CA MET A 12 26.83 56.88 48.16
C MET A 12 27.37 55.77 47.26
N THR A 13 28.68 55.44 47.37
CA THR A 13 29.30 54.35 46.60
C THR A 13 28.71 52.99 47.01
N LYS A 14 28.43 52.74 48.29
CA LYS A 14 27.74 51.51 48.74
C LYS A 14 26.28 51.48 48.25
N ALA A 15 25.56 52.58 48.26
CA ALA A 15 24.20 52.66 47.73
C ALA A 15 24.15 52.40 46.22
N ILE A 16 25.10 52.92 45.44
CA ILE A 16 25.18 52.72 44.01
C ILE A 16 25.56 51.22 43.71
N ILE A 17 26.48 50.60 44.44
CA ILE A 17 26.80 49.18 44.29
C ILE A 17 25.60 48.29 44.61
N VAL A 18 24.81 48.58 45.66
CA VAL A 18 23.60 47.85 46.01
C VAL A 18 22.52 48.01 44.91
N VAL A 19 22.33 49.21 44.35
CA VAL A 19 21.37 49.45 43.26
C VAL A 19 21.81 48.71 42.00
N ILE A 20 23.08 48.73 41.66
CA ILE A 20 23.60 47.95 40.48
C ILE A 20 23.47 46.43 40.72
N ALA A 21 23.70 45.94 41.95
CA ALA A 21 23.53 44.52 42.26
C ALA A 21 22.02 44.11 42.20
N VAL A 22 21.09 44.97 42.66
CA VAL A 22 19.65 44.71 42.56
C VAL A 22 19.16 44.78 41.13
N ILE A 23 19.67 45.71 40.30
CA ILE A 23 19.35 45.78 38.87
C ILE A 23 19.95 44.56 38.14
N ALA A 24 21.15 44.11 38.47
CA ALA A 24 21.75 42.92 37.89
C ALA A 24 20.99 41.64 38.26
N THR A 25 20.47 41.51 39.49
CA THR A 25 19.62 40.40 39.91
C THR A 25 18.24 40.45 39.25
N PHE A 26 17.67 41.64 39.01
CA PHE A 26 16.42 41.77 38.22
C PHE A 26 16.62 41.46 36.71
N ILE A 27 17.77 41.80 36.14
CA ILE A 27 18.10 41.46 34.76
C ILE A 27 18.38 39.96 34.64
N LEU A 28 18.99 39.30 35.64
CA LEU A 28 19.25 37.86 35.64
C LEU A 28 18.01 37.02 36.04
N SER A 29 17.06 37.58 36.79
CA SER A 29 15.77 36.89 37.09
C SER A 29 14.67 37.21 36.10
N GLY A 30 14.84 38.19 35.21
CA GLY A 30 13.88 38.57 34.15
C GLY A 30 14.05 37.83 32.84
N CYS A 31 15.07 36.99 32.70
CA CYS A 31 15.23 36.06 31.53
C CYS A 31 14.95 34.62 31.90
N SER A 32 13.86 34.34 32.61
CA SER A 32 13.04 33.20 32.29
C SER A 32 12.20 33.62 31.08
N CYS A 33 12.80 33.73 29.92
CA CYS A 33 12.07 33.38 28.70
C CYS A 33 11.59 31.95 28.94
N ASN A 34 10.40 31.76 29.46
CA ASN A 34 9.59 30.65 29.06
C ASN A 34 9.51 30.80 27.53
N LEU A 35 10.47 30.20 26.83
CA LEU A 35 10.29 29.77 25.48
C LEU A 35 9.13 28.78 25.59
N ILE A 36 7.90 29.30 25.51
CA ILE A 36 6.78 28.50 25.05
C ILE A 36 7.35 27.92 23.78
N PRO A 37 7.55 26.63 23.67
CA PRO A 37 8.04 26.06 22.43
C PRO A 37 7.07 26.56 21.38
N GLU A 38 7.57 27.35 20.45
CA GLU A 38 6.79 27.84 19.34
C GLU A 38 6.30 26.57 18.67
N ASN A 39 5.01 26.29 18.80
CA ASN A 39 4.43 25.05 18.31
C ASN A 39 4.45 25.20 16.79
N LYS A 40 5.57 24.82 16.17
CA LYS A 40 5.73 24.91 14.72
C LYS A 40 4.57 24.14 14.09
N PRO A 41 3.91 24.69 13.08
CA PRO A 41 2.83 23.98 12.41
C PRO A 41 3.40 22.72 11.72
N TYR A 42 2.55 21.70 11.59
CA TYR A 42 2.86 20.53 10.78
C TYR A 42 2.51 20.81 9.33
N TYR A 43 3.35 20.32 8.45
CA TYR A 43 3.18 20.38 6.99
C TYR A 43 3.12 18.98 6.40
N VAL A 44 2.44 18.85 5.27
CA VAL A 44 2.41 17.61 4.49
C VAL A 44 3.38 17.78 3.32
N TYR A 45 4.41 16.96 3.30
CA TYR A 45 5.42 16.93 2.24
C TYR A 45 5.17 15.73 1.35
N THR A 46 4.80 15.96 0.09
CA THR A 46 4.59 14.89 -0.89
C THR A 46 5.89 14.62 -1.64
N ILE A 47 6.29 13.35 -1.66
CA ILE A 47 7.42 12.82 -2.41
C ILE A 47 6.87 11.87 -3.47
N ASP A 48 7.07 12.21 -4.74
CA ASP A 48 6.73 11.34 -5.86
C ASP A 48 7.84 10.29 -6.03
N LEU A 49 7.44 9.03 -6.07
CA LEU A 49 8.34 7.89 -6.25
C LEU A 49 8.36 7.36 -7.68
N GLY A 50 7.56 7.95 -8.58
CA GLY A 50 7.45 7.52 -9.97
C GLY A 50 6.59 6.28 -10.17
N ASN A 51 6.91 5.52 -11.21
CA ASN A 51 6.19 4.30 -11.57
C ASN A 51 7.01 3.06 -11.19
N SER A 52 6.41 2.18 -10.40
CA SER A 52 6.91 0.84 -10.09
C SER A 52 5.75 -0.15 -10.15
N PHE A 53 5.98 -1.38 -10.54
CA PHE A 53 4.93 -2.39 -10.68
C PHE A 53 3.74 -1.93 -11.56
N GLN A 54 4.02 -1.15 -12.61
CA GLN A 54 3.03 -0.56 -13.53
C GLN A 54 2.03 0.38 -12.85
N THR A 55 2.41 1.01 -11.73
CA THR A 55 1.54 1.92 -10.98
C THR A 55 2.31 3.13 -10.46
N VAL A 56 1.59 4.23 -10.22
CA VAL A 56 2.15 5.44 -9.63
C VAL A 56 2.26 5.28 -8.12
N SER A 57 3.44 5.64 -7.59
CA SER A 57 3.74 5.55 -6.16
C SER A 57 4.13 6.91 -5.58
N LYS A 58 3.69 7.19 -4.36
CA LYS A 58 4.02 8.43 -3.64
C LYS A 58 4.00 8.23 -2.13
N VAL A 59 4.73 9.09 -1.42
CA VAL A 59 4.70 9.17 0.04
C VAL A 59 4.37 10.59 0.47
N GLN A 60 3.50 10.73 1.46
CA GLN A 60 3.18 12.00 2.11
C GLN A 60 3.65 11.96 3.56
N ILE A 61 4.69 12.71 3.89
CA ILE A 61 5.27 12.80 5.23
C ILE A 61 4.66 14.00 5.96
N VAL A 62 4.23 13.81 7.20
CA VAL A 62 3.74 14.89 8.08
C VAL A 62 4.83 15.25 9.08
N SER A 63 5.42 16.44 8.94
CA SER A 63 6.52 16.93 9.78
C SER A 63 6.42 18.42 10.03
N GLN A 64 7.00 18.90 11.14
CA GLN A 64 7.13 20.33 11.43
C GLN A 64 8.26 20.99 10.64
N ASP A 65 9.26 20.20 10.26
CA ASP A 65 10.42 20.65 9.53
C ASP A 65 11.01 19.48 8.75
N LEU A 66 11.06 19.60 7.44
CA LEU A 66 11.70 18.64 6.54
C LEU A 66 12.32 19.43 5.39
N SER A 67 13.65 19.55 5.43
CA SER A 67 14.40 20.33 4.44
C SER A 67 14.26 19.75 3.03
N GLU A 68 14.53 20.56 2.01
CA GLU A 68 14.55 20.11 0.62
C GLU A 68 15.57 19.00 0.39
N GLU A 69 16.75 19.12 1.01
CA GLU A 69 17.83 18.13 0.90
C GLU A 69 17.40 16.77 1.51
N GLU A 70 16.76 16.79 2.69
CA GLU A 70 16.24 15.57 3.31
C GLU A 70 15.14 14.94 2.45
N ARG A 71 14.20 15.74 1.91
CA ARG A 71 13.15 15.24 1.01
C ARG A 71 13.73 14.57 -0.23
N GLN A 72 14.74 15.19 -0.84
CA GLN A 72 15.42 14.64 -2.01
C GLN A 72 16.10 13.32 -1.66
N ARG A 73 16.88 13.27 -0.57
CA ARG A 73 17.54 12.04 -0.11
C ARG A 73 16.55 10.93 0.20
N LEU A 74 15.49 11.22 0.99
CA LEU A 74 14.45 10.23 1.29
C LEU A 74 13.80 9.71 0.02
N GLY A 75 13.51 10.60 -0.93
CA GLY A 75 12.92 10.24 -2.21
C GLY A 75 13.83 9.34 -3.05
N ASP A 76 15.13 9.66 -3.12
CA ASP A 76 16.10 8.86 -3.86
C ASP A 76 16.25 7.46 -3.26
N ASP A 77 16.37 7.37 -1.94
CA ASP A 77 16.49 6.10 -1.24
C ASP A 77 15.23 5.22 -1.41
N MET A 78 14.03 5.81 -1.28
CA MET A 78 12.76 5.08 -1.50
C MET A 78 12.59 4.62 -2.94
N ARG A 79 12.99 5.44 -3.93
CA ARG A 79 13.00 5.02 -5.35
C ARG A 79 13.95 3.86 -5.59
N ALA A 80 15.13 3.87 -4.97
CA ALA A 80 16.08 2.77 -5.07
C ALA A 80 15.49 1.45 -4.51
N ILE A 81 14.80 1.51 -3.35
CA ILE A 81 14.10 0.34 -2.78
C ILE A 81 13.05 -0.20 -3.77
N LEU A 82 12.22 0.68 -4.34
CA LEU A 82 11.20 0.25 -5.30
C LEU A 82 11.83 -0.32 -6.59
N GLU A 83 12.95 0.24 -7.03
CA GLU A 83 13.68 -0.27 -8.20
C GLU A 83 14.27 -1.66 -7.97
N GLU A 84 14.85 -1.93 -6.80
CA GLU A 84 15.34 -3.26 -6.41
C GLU A 84 14.19 -4.28 -6.37
N LEU A 85 13.05 -3.92 -5.79
CA LEU A 85 11.87 -4.80 -5.75
C LEU A 85 11.26 -5.01 -7.15
N ASP A 86 11.27 -4.01 -8.01
CA ASP A 86 10.80 -4.13 -9.40
C ASP A 86 11.70 -5.08 -10.21
N LEU A 87 13.02 -5.05 -10.01
CA LEU A 87 13.97 -6.00 -10.58
C LEU A 87 13.74 -7.44 -10.09
N GLU A 88 13.21 -7.60 -8.90
CA GLU A 88 12.95 -8.91 -8.32
C GLU A 88 11.59 -9.49 -8.78
N PHE A 89 10.53 -8.67 -8.80
CA PHE A 89 9.15 -9.15 -8.85
C PHE A 89 8.33 -8.72 -10.07
N ASN A 90 8.83 -7.85 -10.94
CA ASN A 90 8.05 -7.40 -12.08
C ASN A 90 7.82 -8.56 -13.08
N ALA A 91 6.56 -8.74 -13.48
CA ALA A 91 6.17 -9.74 -14.46
C ALA A 91 6.37 -9.29 -15.92
N VAL A 92 6.70 -8.01 -16.16
CA VAL A 92 6.86 -7.41 -17.48
C VAL A 92 8.32 -7.04 -17.73
N GLU A 93 8.80 -7.24 -18.94
CA GLU A 93 10.16 -6.88 -19.34
C GLU A 93 10.38 -5.37 -19.25
N ARG A 94 11.47 -4.97 -18.63
CA ARG A 94 11.84 -3.56 -18.47
C ARG A 94 12.36 -2.98 -19.79
N ILE A 95 12.23 -1.65 -19.92
CA ILE A 95 12.86 -0.92 -21.03
C ILE A 95 14.37 -1.17 -20.98
N GLY A 96 14.91 -1.77 -22.05
CA GLY A 96 16.33 -2.18 -22.13
C GLY A 96 16.54 -3.68 -22.08
N GLY A 97 15.49 -4.50 -21.92
CA GLY A 97 15.55 -5.97 -22.02
C GLY A 97 16.03 -6.66 -20.75
N GLU A 98 16.09 -5.95 -19.61
CA GLU A 98 16.45 -6.58 -18.34
C GLU A 98 15.27 -7.35 -17.74
N LYS A 99 15.50 -8.64 -17.47
CA LYS A 99 14.49 -9.53 -16.90
C LYS A 99 14.59 -9.58 -15.38
N SER A 100 13.46 -9.48 -14.72
CA SER A 100 13.35 -9.66 -13.28
C SER A 100 13.69 -11.11 -12.87
N THR A 101 13.87 -11.32 -11.58
CA THR A 101 14.01 -12.68 -11.01
C THR A 101 12.75 -13.50 -11.25
N LEU A 102 11.55 -12.90 -11.11
CA LEU A 102 10.28 -13.56 -11.41
C LEU A 102 10.21 -14.08 -12.86
N MET A 103 10.60 -13.26 -13.83
CA MET A 103 10.63 -13.66 -15.24
C MET A 103 11.58 -14.81 -15.48
N LYS A 104 12.77 -14.82 -14.84
CA LYS A 104 13.74 -15.92 -14.94
C LYS A 104 13.19 -17.22 -14.35
N VAL A 105 12.44 -17.15 -13.22
CA VAL A 105 11.74 -18.30 -12.64
C VAL A 105 10.70 -18.85 -13.62
N ASN A 106 9.89 -17.96 -14.20
CA ASN A 106 8.87 -18.36 -15.18
C ASN A 106 9.45 -19.01 -16.44
N GLU A 107 10.55 -18.48 -16.98
CA GLU A 107 11.24 -19.04 -18.15
C GLU A 107 11.83 -20.44 -17.91
N LYS A 108 12.13 -20.77 -16.66
CA LYS A 108 12.72 -22.06 -16.27
C LYS A 108 11.69 -23.08 -15.78
N ALA A 109 10.40 -22.78 -15.89
CA ALA A 109 9.31 -23.68 -15.52
C ALA A 109 9.42 -25.03 -16.24
N GLY A 110 9.37 -26.14 -15.50
CA GLY A 110 9.53 -27.50 -16.01
C GLY A 110 10.94 -27.87 -16.46
N ILE A 111 11.93 -26.98 -16.32
CA ILE A 111 13.31 -27.18 -16.79
C ILE A 111 14.28 -27.40 -15.62
N GLU A 112 14.42 -26.37 -14.75
CA GLU A 112 15.37 -26.43 -13.64
C GLU A 112 15.01 -25.42 -12.53
N PRO A 113 15.40 -25.67 -11.24
CA PRO A 113 15.25 -24.71 -10.17
C PRO A 113 16.11 -23.47 -10.38
N VAL A 114 15.55 -22.29 -10.06
CA VAL A 114 16.22 -20.99 -10.15
C VAL A 114 16.64 -20.53 -8.76
N SER A 115 17.87 -20.02 -8.63
CA SER A 115 18.33 -19.36 -7.41
C SER A 115 17.74 -17.97 -7.33
N VAL A 116 17.18 -17.61 -6.16
CA VAL A 116 16.48 -16.35 -5.90
C VAL A 116 16.99 -15.72 -4.60
N SER A 117 16.55 -14.50 -4.29
CA SER A 117 16.88 -13.84 -3.03
C SER A 117 16.08 -14.41 -1.85
N GLY A 118 16.49 -14.07 -0.62
CA GLY A 118 15.70 -14.35 0.58
C GLY A 118 14.38 -13.59 0.60
N GLU A 119 14.33 -12.39 0.00
CA GLU A 119 13.10 -11.61 -0.15
C GLU A 119 12.11 -12.28 -1.10
N PHE A 120 12.60 -12.82 -2.22
CA PHE A 120 11.76 -13.59 -3.13
C PHE A 120 11.13 -14.81 -2.45
N ILE A 121 11.95 -15.56 -1.68
CA ILE A 121 11.47 -16.69 -0.88
C ILE A 121 10.36 -16.24 0.07
N TYR A 122 10.57 -15.14 0.80
CA TYR A 122 9.61 -14.63 1.78
C TYR A 122 8.27 -14.24 1.12
N VAL A 123 8.31 -13.47 0.05
CA VAL A 123 7.10 -13.01 -0.65
C VAL A 123 6.35 -14.19 -1.27
N LEU A 124 7.06 -15.13 -1.92
CA LEU A 124 6.45 -16.31 -2.50
C LEU A 124 5.87 -17.23 -1.43
N GLU A 125 6.56 -17.43 -0.29
CA GLU A 125 6.03 -18.19 0.84
C GLU A 125 4.70 -17.61 1.33
N LYS A 126 4.62 -16.28 1.51
CA LYS A 126 3.37 -15.60 1.88
C LYS A 126 2.27 -15.78 0.83
N ALA A 127 2.60 -15.72 -0.45
CA ALA A 127 1.63 -15.97 -1.53
C ALA A 127 1.11 -17.42 -1.48
N LEU A 128 1.98 -18.41 -1.25
CA LEU A 128 1.59 -19.82 -1.13
C LEU A 128 0.77 -20.10 0.15
N GLU A 129 1.08 -19.42 1.27
CA GLU A 129 0.27 -19.47 2.49
C GLU A 129 -1.16 -18.98 2.21
N VAL A 130 -1.32 -17.82 1.57
CA VAL A 130 -2.62 -17.26 1.20
C VAL A 130 -3.36 -18.18 0.20
N ALA A 131 -2.65 -18.74 -0.79
CA ALA A 131 -3.24 -19.71 -1.71
C ALA A 131 -3.83 -20.91 -0.94
N SER A 132 -3.12 -21.43 0.04
CA SER A 132 -3.52 -22.62 0.80
C SER A 132 -4.82 -22.42 1.58
N ILE A 133 -5.09 -21.23 2.09
CA ILE A 133 -6.29 -20.86 2.87
C ILE A 133 -7.44 -20.35 2.00
N SER A 134 -7.21 -20.06 0.73
CA SER A 134 -8.20 -19.52 -0.22
C SER A 134 -9.08 -20.59 -0.89
N LYS A 135 -8.93 -21.87 -0.52
CA LYS A 135 -9.55 -22.98 -1.23
C LYS A 135 -11.07 -23.02 -1.12
N VAL A 136 -11.72 -23.16 -2.27
CA VAL A 136 -13.15 -23.48 -2.39
C VAL A 136 -13.27 -24.69 -3.30
N ASP A 137 -13.95 -25.74 -2.84
CA ASP A 137 -14.12 -27.01 -3.55
C ASP A 137 -12.79 -27.62 -4.05
N GLY A 138 -11.72 -27.43 -3.26
CA GLY A 138 -10.38 -27.98 -3.53
C GLY A 138 -9.50 -27.12 -4.45
N VAL A 139 -10.00 -26.01 -5.01
CA VAL A 139 -9.25 -25.08 -5.85
C VAL A 139 -8.95 -23.79 -5.09
N ALA A 140 -7.70 -23.33 -5.10
CA ALA A 140 -7.32 -22.04 -4.53
C ALA A 140 -7.90 -20.91 -5.38
N LEU A 141 -8.63 -19.97 -4.76
CA LEU A 141 -9.16 -18.79 -5.47
C LEU A 141 -8.14 -17.64 -5.56
N PHE A 142 -7.16 -17.63 -4.69
CA PHE A 142 -5.93 -16.86 -4.84
C PHE A 142 -4.83 -17.85 -5.19
N ASP A 143 -4.33 -17.81 -6.41
CA ASP A 143 -3.26 -18.70 -6.85
C ASP A 143 -2.17 -17.92 -7.57
N PRO A 144 -0.95 -17.82 -7.01
CA PRO A 144 0.14 -17.06 -7.62
C PRO A 144 0.60 -17.67 -8.97
N THR A 145 0.13 -18.86 -9.35
CA THR A 145 0.44 -19.47 -10.66
C THR A 145 -0.58 -19.12 -11.75
N ILE A 146 -1.46 -18.13 -11.51
CA ILE A 146 -2.50 -17.68 -12.47
C ILE A 146 -1.95 -17.03 -13.73
N ALA A 147 -0.65 -16.71 -13.79
CA ALA A 147 -0.03 -15.93 -14.87
C ALA A 147 -0.32 -16.45 -16.28
N PRO A 148 -0.31 -17.77 -16.60
CA PRO A 148 -0.62 -18.24 -17.96
C PRO A 148 -2.02 -17.83 -18.43
N VAL A 149 -3.01 -17.90 -17.53
CA VAL A 149 -4.40 -17.49 -17.81
C VAL A 149 -4.50 -15.97 -17.93
N TRP A 150 -3.83 -15.23 -17.02
CA TRP A 150 -3.81 -13.77 -17.04
C TRP A 150 -3.16 -13.23 -18.33
N GLN A 151 -2.11 -13.85 -18.80
CA GLN A 151 -1.41 -13.52 -20.06
C GLN A 151 -2.30 -13.76 -21.29
N ALA A 152 -3.12 -14.83 -21.30
CA ALA A 152 -4.05 -15.07 -22.38
C ALA A 152 -5.11 -13.97 -22.54
N TRP A 153 -5.48 -13.28 -21.45
CA TRP A 153 -6.38 -12.12 -21.48
C TRP A 153 -5.71 -10.85 -22.01
N ASP A 154 -4.40 -10.75 -22.01
CA ASP A 154 -3.62 -9.59 -22.43
C ASP A 154 -4.20 -8.25 -21.97
N PHE A 155 -4.58 -8.17 -20.68
CA PHE A 155 -5.20 -6.97 -20.11
C PHE A 155 -4.45 -5.67 -20.40
N PRO A 156 -3.10 -5.61 -20.38
CA PRO A 156 -2.37 -4.38 -20.66
C PRO A 156 -2.69 -3.80 -22.04
N GLU A 157 -2.72 -4.64 -23.07
CA GLU A 157 -3.01 -4.22 -24.45
C GLU A 157 -4.52 -3.94 -24.65
N LEU A 158 -5.38 -4.86 -24.20
CA LEU A 158 -6.82 -4.76 -24.41
C LEU A 158 -7.46 -3.61 -23.63
N ILE A 159 -6.95 -3.26 -22.43
CA ILE A 159 -7.39 -2.06 -21.70
C ILE A 159 -7.08 -0.80 -22.52
N PHE A 160 -5.95 -0.76 -23.22
CA PHE A 160 -5.59 0.36 -24.08
C PHE A 160 -6.62 0.52 -25.22
N ILE A 161 -7.01 -0.57 -25.86
CA ILE A 161 -8.05 -0.60 -26.89
C ILE A 161 -9.40 -0.12 -26.32
N THR A 162 -9.76 -0.53 -25.10
CA THR A 162 -11.00 -0.13 -24.42
C THR A 162 -11.16 1.40 -24.27
N TYR A 163 -10.08 2.16 -24.24
CA TYR A 163 -10.16 3.63 -24.24
C TYR A 163 -10.59 4.22 -25.58
N GLU A 164 -10.40 3.49 -26.67
CA GLU A 164 -10.80 3.90 -28.04
C GLU A 164 -12.20 3.38 -28.41
N GLY A 165 -12.66 2.30 -27.75
CA GLY A 165 -13.97 1.70 -28.01
C GLY A 165 -14.08 0.28 -27.44
N PRO A 166 -15.19 -0.42 -27.70
CA PRO A 166 -15.34 -1.82 -27.34
C PRO A 166 -14.29 -2.71 -28.02
N VAL A 167 -13.79 -3.71 -27.28
CA VAL A 167 -12.80 -4.67 -27.78
C VAL A 167 -13.52 -5.70 -28.66
N PRO A 168 -13.06 -5.93 -29.91
CA PRO A 168 -13.59 -7.00 -30.75
C PRO A 168 -13.42 -8.39 -30.10
N VAL A 169 -14.45 -9.24 -30.24
CA VAL A 169 -14.49 -10.56 -29.58
C VAL A 169 -13.33 -11.46 -30.00
N GLU A 170 -12.82 -11.30 -31.23
CA GLU A 170 -11.67 -12.06 -31.75
C GLU A 170 -10.34 -11.79 -31.02
N TYR A 171 -10.24 -10.71 -30.21
CA TYR A 171 -9.06 -10.44 -29.36
C TYR A 171 -9.19 -11.04 -27.97
N LEU A 172 -10.36 -11.53 -27.59
CA LEU A 172 -10.57 -12.17 -26.30
C LEU A 172 -10.15 -13.62 -26.34
N PRO A 173 -9.61 -14.17 -25.24
CA PRO A 173 -9.25 -15.59 -25.20
C PRO A 173 -10.49 -16.47 -25.40
N THR A 174 -10.34 -17.52 -26.21
CA THR A 174 -11.40 -18.50 -26.37
C THR A 174 -11.54 -19.37 -25.13
N ARG A 175 -12.71 -19.98 -24.97
CA ARG A 175 -12.95 -20.91 -23.87
C ARG A 175 -11.97 -22.09 -23.90
N GLU A 176 -11.74 -22.66 -25.09
CA GLU A 176 -10.82 -23.78 -25.30
C GLU A 176 -9.40 -23.42 -24.93
N GLU A 177 -8.95 -22.20 -25.23
CA GLU A 177 -7.65 -21.67 -24.83
C GLU A 177 -7.54 -21.58 -23.32
N LEU A 178 -8.50 -20.94 -22.63
CA LEU A 178 -8.51 -20.84 -21.18
C LEU A 178 -8.53 -22.23 -20.51
N GLU A 179 -9.42 -23.15 -20.96
CA GLU A 179 -9.49 -24.52 -20.43
C GLU A 179 -8.16 -25.28 -20.60
N SER A 180 -7.39 -25.02 -21.66
CA SER A 180 -6.07 -25.63 -21.89
C SER A 180 -5.00 -25.11 -20.92
N LEU A 181 -5.14 -23.91 -20.39
CA LEU A 181 -4.19 -23.26 -19.47
C LEU A 181 -4.48 -23.56 -17.99
N LEU A 182 -5.73 -23.86 -17.64
CA LEU A 182 -6.13 -24.14 -16.25
C LEU A 182 -5.29 -25.22 -15.54
N PRO A 183 -4.84 -26.33 -16.19
CA PRO A 183 -3.98 -27.31 -15.54
C PRO A 183 -2.61 -26.77 -15.08
N LEU A 184 -2.18 -25.61 -15.59
CA LEU A 184 -0.95 -24.92 -15.20
C LEU A 184 -1.15 -24.04 -13.96
N VAL A 185 -2.39 -23.79 -13.56
CA VAL A 185 -2.75 -23.00 -12.38
C VAL A 185 -2.90 -23.95 -11.19
N ASN A 186 -1.82 -24.11 -10.45
CA ASN A 186 -1.80 -24.95 -9.25
C ASN A 186 -0.58 -24.62 -8.39
N TYR A 187 -0.79 -23.83 -7.33
CA TYR A 187 0.27 -23.43 -6.40
C TYR A 187 0.98 -24.62 -5.72
N GLU A 188 0.33 -25.80 -5.60
CA GLU A 188 0.93 -27.01 -5.02
C GLU A 188 2.06 -27.60 -5.88
N LYS A 189 2.15 -27.18 -7.15
CA LYS A 189 3.24 -27.54 -8.07
C LYS A 189 4.45 -26.60 -7.99
N VAL A 190 4.43 -25.63 -7.07
CA VAL A 190 5.56 -24.74 -6.78
C VAL A 190 6.43 -25.38 -5.70
N VAL A 191 7.68 -25.68 -6.01
CA VAL A 191 8.66 -26.20 -5.05
C VAL A 191 9.50 -25.04 -4.53
N LEU A 192 9.40 -24.79 -3.22
CA LEU A 192 10.12 -23.73 -2.51
C LEU A 192 11.21 -24.36 -1.62
N ASP A 193 12.47 -24.30 -2.05
CA ASP A 193 13.64 -24.73 -1.28
C ASP A 193 14.22 -23.54 -0.50
N LYS A 194 13.67 -23.32 0.68
CA LYS A 194 14.09 -22.21 1.58
C LYS A 194 15.53 -22.35 2.07
N ALA A 195 16.04 -23.58 2.19
CA ALA A 195 17.40 -23.81 2.71
C ALA A 195 18.47 -23.40 1.69
N ASN A 196 18.19 -23.52 0.40
CA ASN A 196 19.11 -23.21 -0.69
C ASN A 196 18.69 -21.96 -1.49
N ASN A 197 17.62 -21.26 -1.09
CA ASN A 197 17.04 -20.11 -1.80
C ASN A 197 16.77 -20.45 -3.27
N LYS A 198 15.99 -21.50 -3.52
CA LYS A 198 15.62 -21.92 -4.87
C LYS A 198 14.12 -22.07 -5.02
N VAL A 199 13.64 -21.75 -6.22
CA VAL A 199 12.24 -21.95 -6.65
C VAL A 199 12.22 -22.79 -7.90
N PHE A 200 11.28 -23.73 -7.98
CA PHE A 200 11.04 -24.54 -9.16
C PHE A 200 9.53 -24.69 -9.43
N LEU A 201 9.12 -24.32 -10.63
CA LEU A 201 7.79 -24.60 -11.18
C LEU A 201 7.88 -25.94 -11.90
N THR A 202 7.11 -26.93 -11.45
CA THR A 202 7.33 -28.32 -11.87
C THR A 202 6.87 -28.66 -13.29
N GLU A 203 6.01 -27.83 -13.88
CA GLU A 203 5.45 -28.10 -15.23
C GLU A 203 5.90 -27.04 -16.22
N VAL A 204 6.18 -27.46 -17.45
CA VAL A 204 6.44 -26.53 -18.56
C VAL A 204 5.21 -25.68 -18.84
N GLY A 205 5.40 -24.37 -18.96
CA GLY A 205 4.31 -23.41 -19.20
C GLY A 205 3.66 -22.85 -17.94
N MET A 206 3.97 -23.36 -16.73
CA MET A 206 3.62 -22.66 -15.50
C MET A 206 4.31 -21.30 -15.44
N ALA A 207 3.64 -20.33 -14.82
CA ALA A 207 4.23 -19.03 -14.53
C ALA A 207 3.62 -18.41 -13.28
N LEU A 208 4.42 -17.67 -12.52
CA LEU A 208 4.00 -16.91 -11.35
C LEU A 208 3.61 -15.49 -11.75
N ASP A 209 2.57 -14.97 -11.09
CA ASP A 209 2.26 -13.56 -10.97
C ASP A 209 2.15 -13.20 -9.47
N LEU A 210 2.96 -12.24 -9.02
CA LEU A 210 2.99 -11.77 -7.64
C LEU A 210 2.43 -10.34 -7.50
N GLY A 211 1.78 -9.80 -8.55
CA GLY A 211 1.22 -8.45 -8.57
C GLY A 211 0.13 -8.18 -7.53
N SER A 212 -0.49 -9.23 -6.99
CA SER A 212 -1.51 -9.17 -5.94
C SER A 212 -0.95 -9.24 -4.50
N ILE A 213 0.38 -9.16 -4.33
CA ILE A 213 1.03 -9.22 -3.00
C ILE A 213 2.24 -8.29 -2.90
N VAL A 214 2.93 -8.04 -4.02
CA VAL A 214 4.22 -7.33 -4.00
C VAL A 214 4.09 -5.83 -3.70
N LYS A 215 2.96 -5.19 -4.04
CA LYS A 215 2.73 -3.78 -3.72
C LYS A 215 2.60 -3.58 -2.21
N GLY A 216 1.94 -4.52 -1.53
CA GLY A 216 1.86 -4.56 -0.08
C GLY A 216 3.24 -4.73 0.55
N TYR A 217 4.04 -5.65 0.05
CA TYR A 217 5.42 -5.84 0.50
C TYR A 217 6.27 -4.58 0.30
N ALA A 218 6.15 -3.93 -0.85
CA ALA A 218 6.85 -2.68 -1.12
C ALA A 218 6.45 -1.56 -0.14
N ALA A 219 5.17 -1.45 0.21
CA ALA A 219 4.71 -0.48 1.21
C ALA A 219 5.30 -0.78 2.60
N ASP A 220 5.38 -2.04 3.01
CA ASP A 220 6.02 -2.46 4.27
C ASP A 220 7.52 -2.10 4.28
N LYS A 221 8.25 -2.32 3.17
CA LYS A 221 9.67 -1.95 3.04
C LYS A 221 9.89 -0.43 3.11
N ILE A 222 9.03 0.35 2.47
CA ILE A 222 9.08 1.82 2.57
C ILE A 222 8.79 2.28 4.01
N LYS A 223 7.82 1.66 4.71
CA LYS A 223 7.54 1.93 6.13
C LYS A 223 8.79 1.64 6.99
N GLU A 224 9.41 0.46 6.84
CA GLU A 224 10.64 0.09 7.55
C GLU A 224 11.73 1.14 7.34
N TYR A 225 11.95 1.57 6.10
CA TYR A 225 12.91 2.61 5.77
C TYR A 225 12.58 3.93 6.47
N LEU A 226 11.35 4.44 6.36
CA LEU A 226 10.94 5.71 6.98
C LEU A 226 11.11 5.69 8.51
N VAL A 227 10.73 4.59 9.16
CA VAL A 227 10.93 4.41 10.60
C VAL A 227 12.43 4.44 10.97
N SER A 228 13.30 3.84 10.15
CA SER A 228 14.76 3.88 10.34
C SER A 228 15.33 5.30 10.21
N GLN A 229 14.65 6.18 9.46
CA GLN A 229 14.99 7.60 9.30
C GLN A 229 14.32 8.50 10.36
N ASN A 230 13.70 7.92 11.41
CA ASN A 230 12.94 8.62 12.46
C ASN A 230 11.72 9.38 11.92
N ILE A 231 11.13 8.97 10.81
CA ILE A 231 9.84 9.45 10.32
C ILE A 231 8.76 8.60 10.96
N ASP A 232 7.88 9.22 11.73
CA ASP A 232 6.83 8.57 12.52
C ASP A 232 5.40 8.84 12.01
N ARG A 233 5.26 9.63 10.93
CA ARG A 233 3.96 10.01 10.35
C ARG A 233 4.05 10.12 8.84
N ALA A 234 3.39 9.20 8.15
CA ALA A 234 3.32 9.21 6.69
C ALA A 234 2.08 8.48 6.16
N ILE A 235 1.67 8.83 4.94
CA ILE A 235 0.86 8.00 4.06
C ILE A 235 1.82 7.45 2.98
N ILE A 236 1.87 6.14 2.85
CA ILE A 236 2.59 5.43 1.81
C ILE A 236 1.55 4.89 0.85
N ASP A 237 1.59 5.31 -0.41
CA ASP A 237 0.65 4.94 -1.47
C ASP A 237 1.42 4.26 -2.61
N ILE A 238 1.29 2.96 -2.71
CA ILE A 238 1.90 2.14 -3.78
C ILE A 238 0.76 1.58 -4.64
N GLY A 239 0.31 2.39 -5.62
CA GLY A 239 -0.74 1.96 -6.53
C GLY A 239 -2.06 1.62 -5.86
N ALA A 240 -2.56 2.53 -5.03
CA ALA A 240 -3.77 2.38 -4.21
C ALA A 240 -3.66 1.33 -3.08
N ASN A 241 -2.48 0.77 -2.83
CA ASN A 241 -2.15 0.10 -1.59
C ASN A 241 -1.72 1.19 -0.59
N ILE A 242 -2.57 1.53 0.37
CA ILE A 242 -2.37 2.65 1.30
C ILE A 242 -1.91 2.12 2.65
N LEU A 243 -0.69 2.48 3.06
CA LEU A 243 -0.20 2.22 4.41
C LEU A 243 -0.09 3.53 5.19
N LEU A 244 -0.65 3.55 6.38
CA LEU A 244 -0.71 4.71 7.27
C LEU A 244 0.29 4.51 8.42
N LEU A 245 1.27 5.38 8.51
CA LEU A 245 2.25 5.38 9.62
C LEU A 245 1.87 6.47 10.62
N GLY A 246 1.73 6.10 11.89
CA GLY A 246 1.37 7.00 12.98
C GLY A 246 0.00 7.65 12.82
N ASN A 247 -0.18 8.82 13.42
CA ASN A 247 -1.40 9.62 13.33
C ASN A 247 -1.24 10.82 12.40
N TYR A 248 -2.32 11.26 11.80
CA TYR A 248 -2.39 12.58 11.20
C TYR A 248 -2.39 13.67 12.29
N VAL A 249 -1.82 14.83 12.00
CA VAL A 249 -1.87 16.00 12.89
C VAL A 249 -2.71 17.07 12.22
N ASN A 250 -3.79 17.48 12.87
CA ASN A 250 -4.66 18.53 12.35
C ASN A 250 -4.03 19.94 12.52
N THR A 251 -4.70 20.96 12.01
CA THR A 251 -4.25 22.36 12.07
C THR A 251 -4.11 22.91 13.49
N ASN A 252 -4.75 22.26 14.47
CA ASN A 252 -4.65 22.64 15.91
C ASN A 252 -3.46 21.93 16.59
N GLY A 253 -2.73 21.07 15.89
CA GLY A 253 -1.63 20.27 16.46
C GLY A 253 -2.09 19.01 17.19
N GLU A 254 -3.34 18.59 17.03
CA GLU A 254 -3.89 17.40 17.68
C GLU A 254 -3.70 16.17 16.82
N ASN A 255 -3.35 15.05 17.46
CA ASN A 255 -3.31 13.76 16.79
C ASN A 255 -4.74 13.25 16.55
N ILE A 256 -5.05 12.98 15.29
CA ILE A 256 -6.34 12.43 14.85
C ILE A 256 -6.11 11.28 13.87
N ASP A 257 -7.15 10.52 13.55
CA ASP A 257 -7.11 9.52 12.50
C ASP A 257 -6.83 10.15 11.13
N TRP A 258 -6.17 9.41 10.26
CA TRP A 258 -6.00 9.83 8.88
C TRP A 258 -7.37 9.97 8.20
N PRO A 259 -7.56 11.00 7.33
CA PRO A 259 -8.82 11.19 6.61
C PRO A 259 -8.96 10.18 5.45
N LEU A 260 -9.12 8.90 5.81
CA LEU A 260 -9.22 7.80 4.88
C LEU A 260 -10.68 7.51 4.54
N TYR A 261 -10.99 7.45 3.23
CA TYR A 261 -12.33 7.19 2.72
C TYR A 261 -12.34 6.01 1.76
N VAL A 262 -13.35 5.14 1.90
CA VAL A 262 -13.70 4.18 0.87
C VAL A 262 -14.44 4.93 -0.24
N ARG A 263 -13.98 4.78 -1.47
CA ARG A 263 -14.51 5.49 -2.64
C ARG A 263 -15.65 4.69 -3.29
N THR A 264 -16.54 5.42 -3.96
CA THR A 264 -17.49 4.80 -4.87
C THR A 264 -16.74 4.12 -6.02
N PRO A 265 -17.04 2.84 -6.32
CA PRO A 265 -16.45 2.13 -7.46
C PRO A 265 -16.81 2.82 -8.78
N SER A 266 -15.92 3.62 -9.31
CA SER A 266 -16.11 4.28 -10.63
C SER A 266 -14.78 4.71 -11.23
N LYS A 267 -14.65 4.71 -12.57
CA LYS A 267 -13.50 5.25 -13.29
C LYS A 267 -13.37 6.79 -13.22
N ASN A 268 -14.33 7.50 -12.65
CA ASN A 268 -14.36 8.97 -12.67
C ASN A 268 -13.42 9.64 -11.65
N TYR A 269 -12.36 8.94 -11.20
CA TYR A 269 -11.32 9.56 -10.38
C TYR A 269 -10.58 10.72 -11.10
N LEU A 270 -10.62 10.76 -12.45
CA LEU A 270 -10.04 11.84 -13.24
C LEU A 270 -10.89 13.12 -13.22
N THR A 271 -12.18 13.03 -12.92
CA THR A 271 -13.10 14.19 -12.91
C THR A 271 -13.23 14.88 -11.57
N GLY A 272 -12.54 14.36 -10.52
CA GLY A 272 -12.55 14.95 -9.18
C GLY A 272 -13.87 14.75 -8.40
N ASP A 273 -14.86 14.08 -8.97
CA ASP A 273 -16.12 13.75 -8.28
C ASP A 273 -15.92 12.47 -7.46
N LEU A 274 -15.21 12.63 -6.35
CA LEU A 274 -14.92 11.55 -5.40
C LEU A 274 -16.12 11.35 -4.49
N ASN A 275 -17.15 10.68 -4.99
CA ASN A 275 -18.21 10.20 -4.13
C ASN A 275 -17.61 9.21 -3.13
N LYS A 276 -17.78 9.51 -1.85
CA LYS A 276 -17.29 8.71 -0.73
C LYS A 276 -18.44 7.82 -0.27
N LEU A 277 -18.16 6.55 -0.06
CA LEU A 277 -19.11 5.60 0.52
C LEU A 277 -19.08 5.65 2.05
N GLY A 278 -17.91 5.96 2.61
CA GLY A 278 -17.75 6.09 4.05
C GLY A 278 -16.31 6.40 4.44
N LYS A 279 -16.10 6.73 5.71
CA LYS A 279 -14.80 7.02 6.31
C LYS A 279 -14.42 5.91 7.28
N VAL A 280 -13.18 5.45 7.22
CA VAL A 280 -12.60 4.47 8.15
C VAL A 280 -11.94 5.21 9.31
N LEU A 281 -12.38 4.94 10.55
CA LEU A 281 -11.79 5.44 11.79
C LEU A 281 -10.89 4.38 12.45
N GLY A 282 -10.07 4.81 13.42
CA GLY A 282 -9.14 3.92 14.13
C GLY A 282 -8.06 3.33 13.22
N ASN A 283 -7.62 4.11 12.23
CA ASN A 283 -6.75 3.64 11.14
C ASN A 283 -5.25 3.90 11.37
N LYS A 284 -4.85 4.26 12.58
CA LYS A 284 -3.44 4.45 12.93
C LYS A 284 -2.64 3.16 12.72
N ASP A 285 -1.48 3.28 12.08
CA ASP A 285 -0.54 2.18 11.78
C ASP A 285 -1.18 1.01 10.99
N LYS A 286 -2.29 1.27 10.29
CA LYS A 286 -2.99 0.29 9.45
C LYS A 286 -2.64 0.46 7.98
N THR A 287 -2.76 -0.65 7.27
CA THR A 287 -2.84 -0.61 5.80
C THR A 287 -4.30 -0.74 5.37
N VAL A 288 -4.62 -0.11 4.23
CA VAL A 288 -5.93 -0.25 3.58
C VAL A 288 -5.70 -0.52 2.10
N VAL A 289 -6.06 -1.71 1.70
CA VAL A 289 -5.88 -2.18 0.32
C VAL A 289 -7.23 -2.52 -0.27
N THR A 290 -7.49 -2.02 -1.46
CA THR A 290 -8.75 -2.23 -2.16
C THR A 290 -8.53 -2.99 -3.46
N SER A 291 -9.24 -4.10 -3.63
CA SER A 291 -9.43 -4.80 -4.90
C SER A 291 -10.82 -4.50 -5.46
N GLY A 292 -10.91 -4.27 -6.77
CA GLY A 292 -12.18 -3.93 -7.42
C GLY A 292 -12.23 -4.26 -8.91
N ASP A 293 -13.46 -4.46 -9.41
CA ASP A 293 -13.73 -4.80 -10.80
C ASP A 293 -13.60 -3.62 -11.77
N TYR A 294 -13.46 -2.39 -11.23
CA TYR A 294 -13.46 -1.12 -11.98
C TYR A 294 -12.06 -0.56 -12.27
N GLU A 295 -10.99 -1.18 -11.74
CA GLU A 295 -9.62 -0.64 -11.90
C GLU A 295 -9.03 -1.01 -13.27
N LYS A 296 -8.99 -2.30 -13.59
CA LYS A 296 -8.47 -2.83 -14.85
C LYS A 296 -9.52 -3.75 -15.45
N TYR A 297 -10.14 -3.34 -16.54
CA TYR A 297 -11.18 -4.11 -17.21
C TYR A 297 -11.26 -3.82 -18.71
N ILE A 298 -11.87 -4.75 -19.41
CA ILE A 298 -12.17 -4.72 -20.84
C ILE A 298 -13.68 -4.70 -21.01
N ILE A 299 -14.19 -3.98 -22.02
CA ILE A 299 -15.59 -4.05 -22.46
C ILE A 299 -15.59 -4.53 -23.91
N ASP A 300 -16.32 -5.61 -24.21
CA ASP A 300 -16.46 -6.13 -25.55
C ASP A 300 -17.59 -5.43 -26.35
N GLU A 301 -17.78 -5.81 -27.61
CA GLU A 301 -18.79 -5.26 -28.51
C GLU A 301 -20.22 -5.54 -28.04
N ASP A 302 -20.44 -6.59 -27.25
CA ASP A 302 -21.73 -6.95 -26.66
C ASP A 302 -22.00 -6.22 -25.34
N GLY A 303 -21.02 -5.45 -24.83
CA GLY A 303 -21.09 -4.71 -23.58
C GLY A 303 -20.77 -5.55 -22.34
N ASN A 304 -20.20 -6.75 -22.52
CA ASN A 304 -19.74 -7.56 -21.38
C ASN A 304 -18.50 -6.93 -20.76
N HIS A 305 -18.42 -7.04 -19.43
CA HIS A 305 -17.37 -6.45 -18.62
C HIS A 305 -16.45 -7.55 -18.08
N TYR A 306 -15.16 -7.50 -18.43
CA TYR A 306 -14.13 -8.46 -18.02
C TYR A 306 -13.05 -7.77 -17.22
N HIS A 307 -13.03 -7.95 -15.92
CA HIS A 307 -12.01 -7.37 -15.04
C HIS A 307 -10.85 -8.36 -14.79
N HIS A 308 -9.73 -7.84 -14.35
CA HIS A 308 -8.45 -8.55 -14.22
C HIS A 308 -8.35 -9.56 -13.06
N ILE A 309 -9.32 -9.63 -12.16
CA ILE A 309 -9.34 -10.61 -11.05
C ILE A 309 -10.03 -11.87 -11.55
N LEU A 310 -9.23 -12.89 -11.86
CA LEU A 310 -9.69 -14.10 -12.53
C LEU A 310 -10.02 -15.21 -11.54
N ASP A 311 -10.98 -16.04 -11.92
CA ASP A 311 -11.34 -17.30 -11.23
C ASP A 311 -10.45 -18.44 -11.72
N PRO A 312 -9.58 -19.01 -10.87
CA PRO A 312 -8.71 -20.12 -11.26
C PRO A 312 -9.42 -21.41 -11.69
N ARG A 313 -10.74 -21.50 -11.41
CA ARG A 313 -11.57 -22.65 -11.81
C ARG A 313 -12.04 -22.58 -13.25
N THR A 314 -12.15 -21.36 -13.79
CA THR A 314 -12.77 -21.13 -15.10
C THR A 314 -11.89 -20.33 -16.06
N GLY A 315 -10.91 -19.58 -15.55
CA GLY A 315 -10.09 -18.64 -16.31
C GLY A 315 -10.80 -17.32 -16.65
N TYR A 316 -12.09 -17.17 -16.30
CA TYR A 316 -12.84 -15.93 -16.50
C TYR A 316 -12.80 -15.03 -15.26
N PRO A 317 -13.14 -13.73 -15.40
CA PRO A 317 -13.29 -12.84 -14.26
C PRO A 317 -14.26 -13.37 -13.20
N ILE A 318 -13.96 -13.12 -11.93
CA ILE A 318 -14.81 -13.47 -10.79
C ILE A 318 -16.18 -12.78 -10.94
N ALA A 319 -17.28 -13.55 -10.82
CA ALA A 319 -18.65 -13.06 -10.95
C ALA A 319 -19.47 -13.40 -9.70
N ASN A 320 -19.25 -12.69 -8.59
CA ASN A 320 -19.91 -12.94 -7.31
C ASN A 320 -20.73 -11.73 -6.80
N GLY A 321 -20.87 -10.68 -7.64
CA GLY A 321 -21.65 -9.47 -7.31
C GLY A 321 -20.89 -8.42 -6.51
N LEU A 322 -19.67 -8.70 -6.02
CA LEU A 322 -18.79 -7.69 -5.45
C LEU A 322 -18.25 -6.77 -6.55
N VAL A 323 -18.24 -5.47 -6.27
CA VAL A 323 -17.55 -4.47 -7.10
C VAL A 323 -16.26 -4.00 -6.46
N SER A 324 -16.16 -4.04 -5.13
CA SER A 324 -14.89 -3.85 -4.43
C SER A 324 -14.90 -4.47 -3.02
N VAL A 325 -13.70 -4.74 -2.53
CA VAL A 325 -13.44 -5.02 -1.13
C VAL A 325 -12.20 -4.24 -0.69
N SER A 326 -12.30 -3.59 0.47
CA SER A 326 -11.16 -2.91 1.12
C SER A 326 -10.80 -3.68 2.38
N ILE A 327 -9.56 -4.13 2.47
CA ILE A 327 -9.00 -4.81 3.65
C ILE A 327 -8.25 -3.81 4.50
N ILE A 328 -8.50 -3.81 5.80
CA ILE A 328 -7.82 -3.01 6.82
C ILE A 328 -7.06 -3.95 7.75
N THR A 329 -5.73 -3.91 7.75
CA THR A 329 -4.91 -4.82 8.56
C THR A 329 -3.59 -4.16 8.99
N ASP A 330 -2.73 -4.86 9.73
CA ASP A 330 -1.45 -4.34 10.24
C ASP A 330 -0.30 -4.50 9.25
N GLU A 331 -0.33 -5.55 8.40
CA GLU A 331 0.71 -5.91 7.44
C GLU A 331 0.23 -5.65 6.02
N SER A 332 0.95 -4.80 5.29
CA SER A 332 0.52 -4.40 3.95
C SER A 332 0.64 -5.53 2.93
N ILE A 333 1.65 -6.38 3.07
CA ILE A 333 1.80 -7.59 2.25
C ILE A 333 0.57 -8.51 2.34
N LEU A 334 0.02 -8.72 3.55
CA LEU A 334 -1.20 -9.50 3.75
C LEU A 334 -2.44 -8.75 3.29
N GLY A 335 -2.50 -7.43 3.51
CA GLY A 335 -3.58 -6.58 3.01
C GLY A 335 -3.77 -6.68 1.51
N ASP A 336 -2.67 -6.65 0.74
CA ASP A 336 -2.68 -6.78 -0.73
C ASP A 336 -3.21 -8.16 -1.14
N ALA A 337 -2.65 -9.24 -0.61
CA ALA A 337 -3.07 -10.60 -0.92
C ALA A 337 -4.52 -10.90 -0.48
N TYR A 338 -4.90 -10.49 0.72
CA TYR A 338 -6.26 -10.69 1.24
C TYR A 338 -7.30 -9.91 0.45
N SER A 339 -6.99 -8.71 -0.05
CA SER A 339 -7.94 -7.95 -0.86
C SER A 339 -8.36 -8.70 -2.11
N THR A 340 -7.42 -9.35 -2.79
CA THR A 340 -7.68 -10.20 -3.96
C THR A 340 -8.38 -11.49 -3.57
N MET A 341 -7.91 -12.18 -2.52
CA MET A 341 -8.51 -13.43 -2.04
C MET A 341 -9.96 -13.24 -1.59
N VAL A 342 -10.22 -12.24 -0.75
CA VAL A 342 -11.55 -11.97 -0.19
C VAL A 342 -12.51 -11.49 -1.27
N PHE A 343 -12.03 -10.72 -2.26
CA PHE A 343 -12.81 -10.40 -3.45
C PHE A 343 -13.25 -11.68 -4.19
N ALA A 344 -12.33 -12.63 -4.37
CA ALA A 344 -12.61 -13.89 -5.05
C ALA A 344 -13.55 -14.81 -4.24
N LEU A 345 -13.44 -14.84 -2.90
CA LEU A 345 -14.31 -15.58 -2.00
C LEU A 345 -15.76 -15.07 -2.01
N GLY A 346 -15.96 -13.78 -2.30
CA GLY A 346 -17.27 -13.12 -2.24
C GLY A 346 -17.67 -12.70 -0.82
N LEU A 347 -18.88 -12.12 -0.70
CA LEU A 347 -19.31 -11.50 0.56
C LEU A 347 -19.37 -12.51 1.72
N GLU A 348 -20.05 -13.65 1.55
CA GLU A 348 -20.34 -14.58 2.67
C GLU A 348 -19.06 -15.22 3.20
N LYS A 349 -18.31 -15.93 2.33
CA LYS A 349 -17.06 -16.59 2.73
C LYS A 349 -15.94 -15.60 3.05
N GLY A 350 -15.92 -14.47 2.35
CA GLY A 350 -14.96 -13.41 2.64
C GLY A 350 -15.20 -12.78 4.01
N MET A 351 -16.46 -12.54 4.40
CA MET A 351 -16.80 -12.05 5.74
C MET A 351 -16.43 -13.07 6.82
N GLU A 352 -16.78 -14.37 6.63
CA GLU A 352 -16.40 -15.45 7.54
C GLU A 352 -14.87 -15.46 7.77
N PHE A 353 -14.08 -15.42 6.71
CA PHE A 353 -12.62 -15.35 6.80
C PHE A 353 -12.13 -14.13 7.59
N ILE A 354 -12.70 -12.95 7.33
CA ILE A 354 -12.30 -11.70 8.02
C ILE A 354 -12.62 -11.76 9.51
N GLU A 355 -13.81 -12.25 9.89
CA GLU A 355 -14.24 -12.35 11.30
C GLU A 355 -13.36 -13.35 12.10
N GLU A 356 -12.76 -14.33 11.44
CA GLU A 356 -11.83 -15.29 12.04
C GLU A 356 -10.36 -14.82 12.04
N THR A 357 -10.04 -13.75 11.28
CA THR A 357 -8.67 -13.25 11.12
C THR A 357 -8.39 -12.11 12.09
N ASN A 358 -7.42 -12.31 12.98
CA ASN A 358 -7.04 -11.30 13.97
C ASN A 358 -6.55 -10.00 13.31
N ASN A 359 -6.91 -8.85 13.91
CA ASN A 359 -6.47 -7.50 13.51
C ASN A 359 -6.79 -7.13 12.05
N THR A 360 -7.72 -7.85 11.42
CA THR A 360 -8.09 -7.64 10.03
C THR A 360 -9.58 -7.34 9.94
N GLU A 361 -9.92 -6.28 9.23
CA GLU A 361 -11.28 -5.82 9.00
C GLU A 361 -11.51 -5.61 7.51
N ALA A 362 -12.77 -5.57 7.08
CA ALA A 362 -13.10 -5.36 5.69
C ALA A 362 -14.34 -4.50 5.47
N VAL A 363 -14.32 -3.77 4.34
CA VAL A 363 -15.49 -3.07 3.77
C VAL A 363 -15.78 -3.69 2.42
N PHE A 364 -16.96 -4.28 2.26
CA PHE A 364 -17.43 -4.89 1.02
C PHE A 364 -18.44 -3.98 0.34
N VAL A 365 -18.33 -3.84 -0.97
CA VAL A 365 -19.26 -3.04 -1.78
C VAL A 365 -19.87 -3.92 -2.86
N LEU A 366 -21.19 -4.03 -2.84
CA LEU A 366 -21.98 -4.75 -3.85
C LEU A 366 -22.75 -3.75 -4.71
N LYS A 367 -22.99 -4.11 -5.98
CA LYS A 367 -23.84 -3.35 -6.89
C LYS A 367 -25.27 -3.87 -6.81
N GLU A 368 -26.21 -2.98 -6.44
CA GLU A 368 -27.64 -3.25 -6.46
C GLU A 368 -28.35 -2.30 -7.47
N GLY A 369 -28.46 -2.74 -8.71
CA GLY A 369 -29.02 -1.94 -9.80
C GLY A 369 -28.14 -0.70 -10.12
N LYS A 370 -28.62 0.50 -9.77
CA LYS A 370 -27.88 1.76 -9.93
C LYS A 370 -27.18 2.22 -8.63
N ASN A 371 -27.41 1.52 -7.51
CA ASN A 371 -26.88 1.89 -6.21
C ASN A 371 -25.80 0.91 -5.77
N TYR A 372 -25.06 1.32 -4.73
CA TYR A 372 -24.11 0.47 -4.03
C TYR A 372 -24.62 0.16 -2.63
N LYS A 373 -24.39 -1.08 -2.18
CA LYS A 373 -24.65 -1.50 -0.81
C LYS A 373 -23.33 -1.84 -0.15
N VAL A 374 -23.13 -1.30 1.05
CA VAL A 374 -21.91 -1.47 1.82
C VAL A 374 -22.17 -2.40 2.97
N TYR A 375 -21.25 -3.35 3.18
CA TYR A 375 -21.20 -4.22 4.35
C TYR A 375 -19.83 -4.07 4.99
N VAL A 376 -19.78 -4.09 6.31
CA VAL A 376 -18.54 -3.98 7.07
C VAL A 376 -18.42 -5.15 8.04
N SER A 377 -17.18 -5.54 8.35
CA SER A 377 -16.90 -6.50 9.42
C SER A 377 -17.25 -5.93 10.79
N SER A 378 -17.44 -6.81 11.78
CA SER A 378 -17.93 -6.45 13.10
C SER A 378 -17.05 -5.41 13.82
N GLY A 379 -15.75 -5.46 13.65
CA GLY A 379 -14.81 -4.48 14.22
C GLY A 379 -14.90 -3.08 13.64
N LEU A 380 -15.59 -2.90 12.49
CA LEU A 380 -15.82 -1.59 11.85
C LEU A 380 -17.23 -1.03 12.11
N GLU A 381 -18.18 -1.75 12.71
CA GLU A 381 -19.56 -1.28 12.90
C GLU A 381 -19.66 0.13 13.53
N ASN A 382 -18.72 0.47 14.44
CA ASN A 382 -18.64 1.79 15.09
C ASN A 382 -17.45 2.64 14.59
N LYS A 383 -16.78 2.21 13.53
CA LYS A 383 -15.59 2.88 12.96
C LYS A 383 -15.74 3.19 11.48
N PHE A 384 -16.89 2.91 10.90
CA PHE A 384 -17.21 3.26 9.51
C PHE A 384 -18.39 4.24 9.49
N GLU A 385 -18.15 5.49 8.99
CA GLU A 385 -19.10 6.60 8.97
C GLU A 385 -19.45 7.04 7.55
#